data_bbb2a561ecf58207fa8f5c8f2996a48a
#
_entry.id   bbb2a561ecf58207fa8f5c8f2996a48a
#
_cell.length_a   1.000
_cell.length_b   1.000
_cell.length_c   1.000
_cell.angle_alpha   90.00
_cell.angle_beta   90.00
_cell.angle_gamma   90.00
#
_symmetry.space_group_name_H-M   'P 1'
#
loop_
_entity.id
_entity.type
_entity.pdbx_description
1 polymer ?
#
loop_
_entity_poly.entity_id
_entity_poly.type
_entity_poly.pdbx_seq_one_letter_code
_entity_poly.pdbx_strand_id
1 'polypeptide(L)'
;MQPLIARSEDIAVGQVRPGMPPIDASTAIYELAVNEGVSYQDVVDSLKSLSEGLNFVNPANFPIGEHMKLRGVDPEGIKEVRSFCNLSMGTEIILDHPEFLVFAPCRIAIYEKVDAQHNRRLYIAMDRPTYDLKSIKNPTERAKKSAQQLETTLLEIMDRARKGDF
;
A
#
# COMPACT_ATOMS: atom_id res chain seq x y z
N MET A 1 28.35 -28.69 5.11
CA MET A 1 27.53 -27.69 5.82
C MET A 1 26.83 -26.86 4.75
N GLN A 2 25.56 -27.14 4.51
CA GLN A 2 24.79 -26.30 3.59
C GLN A 2 24.51 -24.95 4.29
N PRO A 3 24.70 -23.81 3.60
CA PRO A 3 24.31 -22.54 4.18
C PRO A 3 22.81 -22.56 4.42
N LEU A 4 22.39 -22.17 5.62
CA LEU A 4 20.99 -21.90 5.95
C LEU A 4 20.48 -20.86 4.95
N ILE A 5 19.73 -21.32 3.96
CA ILE A 5 18.98 -20.42 3.09
C ILE A 5 17.92 -19.79 3.98
N ALA A 6 18.10 -18.49 4.26
CA ALA A 6 17.08 -17.72 4.96
C ALA A 6 15.75 -17.90 4.20
N ARG A 7 14.79 -18.53 4.85
CA ARG A 7 13.47 -18.76 4.25
C ARG A 7 12.74 -17.43 4.16
N SER A 8 11.93 -17.27 3.13
CA SER A 8 11.05 -16.10 2.96
C SER A 8 10.11 -15.86 4.16
N GLU A 9 10.04 -16.83 5.07
CA GLU A 9 9.25 -16.80 6.31
C GLU A 9 9.85 -15.87 7.38
N ASP A 10 11.11 -15.43 7.24
CA ASP A 10 11.82 -14.62 8.24
C ASP A 10 11.60 -13.10 8.08
N ILE A 11 10.76 -12.68 7.16
CA ILE A 11 10.45 -11.27 6.94
C ILE A 11 9.27 -10.88 7.80
N ALA A 12 9.54 -10.06 8.83
CA ALA A 12 8.48 -9.56 9.71
C ALA A 12 7.55 -8.62 8.95
N VAL A 13 6.24 -8.82 9.11
CA VAL A 13 5.22 -7.95 8.53
C VAL A 13 5.16 -6.60 9.25
N GLY A 14 4.56 -5.60 8.61
CA GLY A 14 4.29 -4.31 9.22
C GLY A 14 3.32 -4.43 10.42
N GLN A 15 3.29 -3.40 11.26
CA GLN A 15 2.42 -3.35 12.42
C GLN A 15 1.10 -2.67 12.09
N VAL A 16 0.01 -3.39 12.30
CA VAL A 16 -1.34 -2.82 12.22
C VAL A 16 -1.65 -1.99 13.48
N ARG A 17 -2.47 -0.97 13.32
CA ARG A 17 -2.95 -0.13 14.42
C ARG A 17 -4.20 -0.77 15.06
N PRO A 18 -4.57 -0.38 16.30
CA PRO A 18 -5.78 -0.87 16.92
C PRO A 18 -7.03 -0.66 16.05
N GLY A 19 -7.87 -1.68 15.93
CA GLY A 19 -9.09 -1.65 15.11
C GLY A 19 -8.89 -1.98 13.63
N MET A 20 -7.65 -2.19 13.18
CA MET A 20 -7.38 -2.68 11.84
C MET A 20 -7.49 -4.20 11.76
N PRO A 21 -7.93 -4.75 10.62
CA PRO A 21 -7.84 -6.19 10.37
C PRO A 21 -6.39 -6.69 10.44
N PRO A 22 -6.16 -7.94 10.86
CA PRO A 22 -4.82 -8.52 10.82
C PRO A 22 -4.32 -8.67 9.38
N ILE A 23 -2.99 -8.64 9.22
CA ILE A 23 -2.36 -8.91 7.94
C ILE A 23 -2.44 -10.41 7.64
N ASP A 24 -2.90 -10.75 6.43
CA ASP A 24 -2.70 -12.07 5.85
C ASP A 24 -1.34 -12.08 5.15
N ALA A 25 -0.36 -12.78 5.75
CA ALA A 25 1.00 -12.83 5.25
C ALA A 25 1.13 -13.57 3.90
N SER A 26 0.10 -14.28 3.46
CA SER A 26 0.10 -15.04 2.20
C SER A 26 -0.26 -14.21 0.97
N THR A 27 -0.64 -12.94 1.14
CA THR A 27 -1.02 -12.04 0.04
C THR A 27 -0.30 -10.71 0.09
N ALA A 28 -0.01 -10.16 -1.08
CA ALA A 28 0.53 -8.81 -1.23
C ALA A 28 -0.50 -7.73 -0.88
N ILE A 29 -1.79 -8.02 -1.01
CA ILE A 29 -2.85 -7.02 -0.89
C ILE A 29 -3.30 -6.89 0.56
N TYR A 30 -3.31 -5.65 1.05
CA TYR A 30 -3.97 -5.27 2.29
C TYR A 30 -5.07 -4.25 1.97
N GLU A 31 -6.31 -4.63 2.21
CA GLU A 31 -7.50 -3.85 1.86
C GLU A 31 -8.23 -3.36 3.11
N LEU A 32 -8.67 -2.12 3.10
CA LEU A 32 -9.54 -1.54 4.12
C LEU A 32 -10.78 -0.93 3.49
N ALA A 33 -11.94 -1.19 4.08
CA ALA A 33 -13.13 -0.41 3.79
C ALA A 33 -12.98 1.00 4.38
N VAL A 34 -13.35 2.01 3.61
CA VAL A 34 -13.44 3.39 4.10
C VAL A 34 -14.65 3.49 5.03
N ASN A 35 -14.50 4.21 6.14
CA ASN A 35 -15.57 4.36 7.12
C ASN A 35 -16.79 5.05 6.49
N GLU A 36 -17.99 4.71 6.97
CA GLU A 36 -19.21 5.38 6.56
C GLU A 36 -19.12 6.89 6.83
N GLY A 37 -19.63 7.68 5.90
CA GLY A 37 -19.60 9.14 5.99
C GLY A 37 -18.30 9.79 5.56
N VAL A 38 -17.24 9.01 5.30
CA VAL A 38 -15.99 9.52 4.76
C VAL A 38 -16.05 9.46 3.22
N SER A 39 -15.90 10.61 2.58
CA SER A 39 -16.00 10.72 1.13
C SER A 39 -14.69 10.35 0.43
N TYR A 40 -14.77 10.12 -0.87
CA TYR A 40 -13.58 9.98 -1.72
C TYR A 40 -12.62 11.17 -1.56
N GLN A 41 -13.16 12.41 -1.55
CA GLN A 41 -12.34 13.60 -1.39
C GLN A 41 -11.65 13.65 -0.03
N ASP A 42 -12.34 13.24 1.04
CA ASP A 42 -11.72 13.14 2.38
C ASP A 42 -10.54 12.16 2.38
N VAL A 43 -10.70 11.02 1.72
CA VAL A 43 -9.61 10.02 1.58
C VAL A 43 -8.42 10.61 0.83
N VAL A 44 -8.65 11.27 -0.30
CA VAL A 44 -7.60 11.89 -1.12
C VAL A 44 -6.86 12.97 -0.33
N ASP A 45 -7.58 13.84 0.35
CA ASP A 45 -7.00 14.92 1.14
C ASP A 45 -6.21 14.37 2.33
N SER A 46 -6.73 13.34 2.99
CA SER A 46 -5.99 12.63 4.05
C SER A 46 -4.71 12.00 3.54
N LEU A 47 -4.77 11.24 2.45
CA LEU A 47 -3.58 10.60 1.87
C LEU A 47 -2.51 11.63 1.52
N LYS A 48 -2.90 12.76 0.95
CA LYS A 48 -1.97 13.84 0.61
C LYS A 48 -1.33 14.43 1.85
N SER A 49 -2.13 14.86 2.82
CA SER A 49 -1.65 15.51 4.04
C SER A 49 -0.74 14.58 4.86
N LEU A 50 -1.17 13.33 5.07
CA LEU A 50 -0.43 12.35 5.86
C LEU A 50 0.87 11.93 5.18
N SER A 51 0.86 11.77 3.87
CA SER A 51 2.06 11.41 3.11
C SER A 51 3.12 12.48 3.20
N GLU A 52 2.74 13.74 3.03
CA GLU A 52 3.65 14.88 3.19
C GLU A 52 4.24 14.93 4.61
N GLY A 53 3.41 14.73 5.64
CA GLY A 53 3.84 14.73 7.04
C GLY A 53 4.76 13.56 7.42
N LEU A 54 4.72 12.45 6.68
CA LEU A 54 5.50 11.25 6.92
C LEU A 54 6.64 11.03 5.89
N ASN A 55 7.04 12.10 5.24
CA ASN A 55 8.15 12.10 4.28
C ASN A 55 7.94 11.23 3.04
N PHE A 56 6.69 11.15 2.55
CA PHE A 56 6.38 10.57 1.28
C PHE A 56 6.18 11.65 0.22
N VAL A 57 6.61 11.36 -1.00
CA VAL A 57 6.21 12.12 -2.18
C VAL A 57 5.18 11.34 -2.98
N ASN A 58 4.31 12.04 -3.69
CA ASN A 58 3.31 11.44 -4.58
C ASN A 58 3.69 11.72 -6.03
N PRO A 59 4.51 10.87 -6.67
CA PRO A 59 5.04 11.13 -8.00
C PRO A 59 4.01 11.00 -9.12
N ALA A 60 2.95 10.19 -8.94
CA ALA A 60 1.98 9.97 -10.00
C ALA A 60 0.63 9.49 -9.46
N ASN A 61 -0.42 9.87 -10.18
CA ASN A 61 -1.78 9.38 -9.97
C ASN A 61 -2.32 8.85 -11.30
N PHE A 62 -2.95 7.69 -11.27
CA PHE A 62 -3.47 7.01 -12.45
C PHE A 62 -4.99 6.83 -12.30
N PRO A 63 -5.81 7.71 -12.89
CA PRO A 63 -7.27 7.61 -12.83
C PRO A 63 -7.79 6.59 -13.86
N ILE A 64 -7.55 5.31 -13.61
CA ILE A 64 -7.85 4.22 -14.54
C ILE A 64 -9.34 4.20 -14.93
N GLY A 65 -10.24 4.46 -13.97
CA GLY A 65 -11.67 4.53 -14.24
C GLY A 65 -12.04 5.60 -15.26
N GLU A 66 -11.39 6.75 -15.23
CA GLU A 66 -11.61 7.80 -16.24
C GLU A 66 -11.11 7.37 -17.63
N HIS A 67 -9.98 6.66 -17.69
CA HIS A 67 -9.49 6.11 -18.95
C HIS A 67 -10.42 5.01 -19.50
N MET A 68 -11.06 4.23 -18.64
CA MET A 68 -12.08 3.26 -19.05
C MET A 68 -13.28 3.96 -19.69
N LYS A 69 -13.79 5.03 -19.08
CA LYS A 69 -14.90 5.84 -19.62
C LYS A 69 -14.59 6.38 -21.01
N LEU A 70 -13.37 6.88 -21.23
CA LEU A 70 -12.92 7.37 -22.52
C LEU A 70 -12.94 6.30 -23.62
N ARG A 71 -12.92 5.03 -23.23
CA ARG A 71 -13.00 3.88 -24.14
C ARG A 71 -14.41 3.27 -24.23
N GLY A 72 -15.40 3.95 -23.64
CA GLY A 72 -16.79 3.48 -23.63
C GLY A 72 -17.06 2.33 -22.66
N VAL A 73 -16.17 2.11 -21.67
CA VAL A 73 -16.33 1.09 -20.64
C VAL A 73 -16.76 1.75 -19.33
N ASP A 74 -17.86 1.28 -18.73
CA ASP A 74 -18.26 1.72 -17.40
C ASP A 74 -17.32 1.11 -16.35
N PRO A 75 -16.60 1.91 -15.56
CA PRO A 75 -15.72 1.41 -14.51
C PRO A 75 -16.46 0.91 -13.26
N GLU A 76 -17.77 1.07 -13.20
CA GLU A 76 -18.59 0.72 -12.03
C GLU A 76 -18.10 1.40 -10.74
N GLY A 77 -17.93 2.72 -10.82
CA GLY A 77 -17.45 3.55 -9.72
C GLY A 77 -15.97 3.90 -9.83
N ILE A 78 -15.42 4.42 -8.74
CA ILE A 78 -14.03 4.88 -8.69
C ILE A 78 -13.06 3.72 -8.86
N LYS A 79 -12.08 3.90 -9.73
CA LYS A 79 -10.97 2.97 -9.98
C LYS A 79 -9.72 3.79 -10.25
N GLU A 80 -8.86 3.95 -9.24
CA GLU A 80 -7.61 4.68 -9.42
C GLU A 80 -6.48 4.09 -8.57
N VAL A 81 -5.26 4.43 -8.90
CA VAL A 81 -4.08 4.13 -8.11
C VAL A 81 -3.23 5.37 -7.94
N ARG A 82 -2.74 5.58 -6.72
CA ARG A 82 -1.83 6.67 -6.36
C ARG A 82 -0.51 6.09 -5.91
N SER A 83 0.58 6.63 -6.45
CA SER A 83 1.92 6.19 -6.08
C SER A 83 2.49 7.08 -4.98
N PHE A 84 3.23 6.45 -4.06
CA PHE A 84 3.89 7.11 -2.95
C PHE A 84 5.31 6.58 -2.82
N CYS A 85 6.26 7.47 -2.55
CA CYS A 85 7.65 7.08 -2.39
C CYS A 85 8.22 7.73 -1.12
N ASN A 86 8.68 6.89 -0.19
CA ASN A 86 9.50 7.33 0.92
C ASN A 86 10.97 7.18 0.54
N LEU A 87 11.61 8.31 0.27
CA LEU A 87 12.98 8.33 -0.25
C LEU A 87 14.02 7.81 0.74
N SER A 88 13.74 7.82 2.04
CA SER A 88 14.65 7.28 3.05
C SER A 88 14.54 5.76 3.14
N MET A 89 13.35 5.24 3.43
CA MET A 89 13.13 3.80 3.62
C MET A 89 13.32 3.01 2.32
N GLY A 90 12.82 3.54 1.20
CA GLY A 90 12.99 2.90 -0.11
C GLY A 90 14.45 2.81 -0.52
N THR A 91 15.25 3.83 -0.24
CA THR A 91 16.67 3.87 -0.56
C THR A 91 17.43 2.73 0.11
N GLU A 92 17.18 2.44 1.38
CA GLU A 92 17.85 1.36 2.11
C GLU A 92 17.63 -0.01 1.46
N ILE A 93 16.46 -0.25 0.90
CA ILE A 93 16.16 -1.51 0.19
C ILE A 93 16.88 -1.53 -1.16
N ILE A 94 16.80 -0.45 -1.93
CA ILE A 94 17.30 -0.36 -3.30
C ILE A 94 18.84 -0.39 -3.35
N LEU A 95 19.51 0.17 -2.35
CA LEU A 95 20.97 0.11 -2.26
C LEU A 95 21.49 -1.33 -2.15
N ASP A 96 20.79 -2.18 -1.42
CA ASP A 96 21.15 -3.59 -1.29
C ASP A 96 20.59 -4.46 -2.41
N HIS A 97 19.40 -4.11 -2.90
CA HIS A 97 18.63 -4.88 -3.87
C HIS A 97 18.00 -3.96 -4.93
N PRO A 98 18.78 -3.51 -5.94
CA PRO A 98 18.27 -2.61 -6.97
C PRO A 98 17.10 -3.20 -7.78
N GLU A 99 17.00 -4.52 -7.86
CA GLU A 99 15.89 -5.23 -8.48
C GLU A 99 14.54 -4.96 -7.80
N PHE A 100 14.55 -4.51 -6.54
CA PHE A 100 13.33 -4.10 -5.83
C PHE A 100 12.63 -2.90 -6.48
N LEU A 101 13.32 -2.16 -7.34
CA LEU A 101 12.72 -1.10 -8.15
C LEU A 101 11.51 -1.58 -8.98
N VAL A 102 11.41 -2.87 -9.27
CA VAL A 102 10.24 -3.46 -9.95
C VAL A 102 8.95 -3.22 -9.15
N PHE A 103 9.04 -3.12 -7.82
CA PHE A 103 7.91 -2.90 -6.93
C PHE A 103 7.75 -1.44 -6.48
N ALA A 104 8.65 -0.55 -6.92
CA ALA A 104 8.61 0.87 -6.58
C ALA A 104 7.91 1.68 -7.69
N PRO A 105 7.27 2.80 -7.33
CA PRO A 105 6.97 3.28 -5.99
C PRO A 105 5.87 2.46 -5.29
N CYS A 106 5.70 2.66 -3.98
CA CYS A 106 4.56 2.10 -3.25
C CYS A 106 3.25 2.63 -3.83
N ARG A 107 2.20 1.83 -3.77
CA ARG A 107 0.91 2.16 -4.38
C ARG A 107 -0.22 1.96 -3.40
N ILE A 108 -1.16 2.92 -3.42
CA ILE A 108 -2.43 2.80 -2.74
C ILE A 108 -3.52 2.91 -3.81
N ALA A 109 -4.28 1.85 -3.99
CA ALA A 109 -5.44 1.84 -4.86
C ALA A 109 -6.65 2.41 -4.10
N ILE A 110 -7.49 3.16 -4.81
CA ILE A 110 -8.78 3.65 -4.31
C ILE A 110 -9.83 3.17 -5.29
N TYR A 111 -10.79 2.43 -4.80
CA TYR A 111 -11.82 1.87 -5.68
C TYR A 111 -13.13 1.61 -4.95
N GLU A 112 -14.20 1.60 -5.73
CA GLU A 112 -15.50 1.15 -5.29
C GLU A 112 -15.74 -0.28 -5.78
N LYS A 113 -16.34 -1.08 -4.92
CA LYS A 113 -16.90 -2.40 -5.24
C LYS A 113 -18.13 -2.66 -4.39
N VAL A 114 -18.91 -3.64 -4.79
CA VAL A 114 -20.08 -4.08 -4.05
C VAL A 114 -19.64 -4.90 -2.84
N ASP A 115 -20.12 -4.56 -1.65
CA ASP A 115 -19.84 -5.29 -0.41
C ASP A 115 -20.77 -6.52 -0.24
N ALA A 116 -20.64 -7.22 0.88
CA ALA A 116 -21.43 -8.41 1.19
C ALA A 116 -22.93 -8.12 1.32
N GLN A 117 -23.32 -6.88 1.59
CA GLN A 117 -24.71 -6.42 1.67
C GLN A 117 -25.25 -5.88 0.34
N HIS A 118 -24.51 -6.08 -0.77
CA HIS A 118 -24.82 -5.59 -2.11
C HIS A 118 -24.86 -4.07 -2.24
N ASN A 119 -24.18 -3.35 -1.34
CA ASN A 119 -24.01 -1.89 -1.42
C ASN A 119 -22.66 -1.56 -2.04
N ARG A 120 -22.61 -0.55 -2.92
CA ARG A 120 -21.35 -0.02 -3.44
C ARG A 120 -20.64 0.72 -2.31
N ARG A 121 -19.40 0.36 -2.07
CA ARG A 121 -18.60 0.89 -0.99
C ARG A 121 -17.19 1.26 -1.46
N LEU A 122 -16.61 2.28 -0.83
CA LEU A 122 -15.26 2.74 -1.10
C LEU A 122 -14.25 1.93 -0.29
N TYR A 123 -13.17 1.51 -0.94
CA TYR A 123 -12.06 0.77 -0.36
C TYR A 123 -10.74 1.44 -0.72
N ILE A 124 -9.75 1.24 0.14
CA ILE A 124 -8.35 1.53 -0.14
C ILE A 124 -7.54 0.25 0.07
N ALA A 125 -6.53 0.05 -0.76
CA ALA A 125 -5.69 -1.13 -0.67
C ALA A 125 -4.25 -0.79 -1.04
N MET A 126 -3.30 -1.48 -0.43
CA MET A 126 -1.89 -1.34 -0.78
C MET A 126 -1.27 -2.67 -1.19
N ASP A 127 -0.19 -2.58 -1.93
CA ASP A 127 0.77 -3.63 -2.17
C ASP A 127 1.79 -3.61 -1.02
N ARG A 128 1.91 -4.72 -0.29
CA ARG A 128 2.72 -4.78 0.93
C ARG A 128 4.21 -4.94 0.63
N PRO A 129 5.07 -4.00 1.06
CA PRO A 129 6.52 -4.10 0.83
C PRO A 129 7.17 -5.36 1.40
N THR A 130 6.72 -5.84 2.56
CA THR A 130 7.29 -7.06 3.16
C THR A 130 6.96 -8.32 2.37
N TYR A 131 5.80 -8.33 1.69
CA TYR A 131 5.46 -9.41 0.77
C TYR A 131 6.30 -9.36 -0.50
N ASP A 132 6.46 -8.20 -1.09
CA ASP A 132 7.26 -8.01 -2.30
C ASP A 132 8.72 -8.40 -2.07
N LEU A 133 9.26 -8.13 -0.88
CA LEU A 133 10.62 -8.48 -0.53
C LEU A 133 10.87 -9.99 -0.53
N LYS A 134 9.84 -10.83 -0.40
CA LYS A 134 9.96 -12.29 -0.53
C LYS A 134 10.44 -12.73 -1.91
N SER A 135 10.25 -11.91 -2.93
CA SER A 135 10.74 -12.17 -4.29
C SER A 135 12.23 -11.93 -4.44
N ILE A 136 12.85 -11.24 -3.48
CA ILE A 136 14.28 -10.98 -3.47
C ILE A 136 15.01 -12.17 -2.85
N LYS A 137 16.03 -12.67 -3.58
CA LYS A 137 16.86 -13.75 -3.08
C LYS A 137 17.85 -13.23 -2.02
N ASN A 138 17.84 -13.87 -0.85
CA ASN A 138 18.70 -13.52 0.29
C ASN A 138 18.62 -12.03 0.67
N PRO A 139 17.45 -11.51 1.03
CA PRO A 139 17.34 -10.12 1.41
C PRO A 139 18.19 -9.82 2.65
N THR A 140 18.85 -8.65 2.64
CA THR A 140 19.67 -8.21 3.78
C THR A 140 18.79 -7.86 4.99
N GLU A 141 19.37 -7.89 6.18
CA GLU A 141 18.67 -7.47 7.41
C GLU A 141 18.22 -6.00 7.32
N ARG A 142 19.05 -5.14 6.69
CA ARG A 142 18.71 -3.75 6.43
C ARG A 142 17.45 -3.63 5.55
N ALA A 143 17.40 -4.38 4.46
CA ALA A 143 16.25 -4.40 3.56
C ALA A 143 15.00 -4.91 4.26
N LYS A 144 15.08 -5.98 5.04
CA LYS A 144 13.95 -6.52 5.82
C LYS A 144 13.39 -5.50 6.81
N LYS A 145 14.28 -4.84 7.56
CA LYS A 145 13.91 -3.81 8.53
C LYS A 145 13.25 -2.61 7.85
N SER A 146 13.81 -2.15 6.76
CA SER A 146 13.27 -1.01 6.01
C SER A 146 11.92 -1.33 5.39
N ALA A 147 11.74 -2.53 4.84
CA ALA A 147 10.45 -2.97 4.30
C ALA A 147 9.38 -3.03 5.39
N GLN A 148 9.71 -3.54 6.58
CA GLN A 148 8.79 -3.57 7.71
C GLN A 148 8.39 -2.17 8.17
N GLN A 149 9.34 -1.25 8.29
CA GLN A 149 9.08 0.14 8.68
C GLN A 149 8.23 0.85 7.63
N LEU A 150 8.53 0.64 6.35
CA LEU A 150 7.76 1.20 5.23
C LEU A 150 6.31 0.70 5.27
N GLU A 151 6.11 -0.60 5.43
CA GLU A 151 4.78 -1.19 5.53
C GLU A 151 4.01 -0.66 6.74
N THR A 152 4.66 -0.56 7.90
CA THR A 152 4.05 0.00 9.13
C THR A 152 3.59 1.44 8.92
N THR A 153 4.41 2.26 8.26
CA THR A 153 4.07 3.66 7.97
C THR A 153 2.90 3.76 6.97
N LEU A 154 2.89 2.92 5.94
CA LEU A 154 1.77 2.86 4.99
C LEU A 154 0.48 2.42 5.67
N LEU A 155 0.54 1.47 6.60
CA LEU A 155 -0.62 1.03 7.38
C LEU A 155 -1.18 2.17 8.24
N GLU A 156 -0.31 3.00 8.83
CA GLU A 156 -0.76 4.20 9.54
C GLU A 156 -1.47 5.19 8.62
N ILE A 157 -0.90 5.46 7.46
CA ILE A 157 -1.52 6.35 6.47
C ILE A 157 -2.91 5.83 6.08
N MET A 158 -3.03 4.53 5.79
CA MET A 158 -4.28 3.91 5.40
C MET A 158 -5.32 3.93 6.52
N ASP A 159 -4.92 3.64 7.76
CA ASP A 159 -5.84 3.66 8.90
C ASP A 159 -6.43 5.05 9.13
N ARG A 160 -5.60 6.08 9.06
CA ARG A 160 -6.04 7.46 9.23
C ARG A 160 -6.86 7.94 8.03
N ALA A 161 -6.45 7.60 6.82
CA ALA A 161 -7.18 7.98 5.60
C ALA A 161 -8.59 7.37 5.54
N ARG A 162 -8.77 6.11 5.94
CA ARG A 162 -10.12 5.49 5.99
C ARG A 162 -11.07 6.17 6.96
N LYS A 163 -10.54 6.90 7.93
CA LYS A 163 -11.29 7.69 8.91
C LYS A 163 -11.48 9.14 8.49
N GLY A 164 -10.85 9.57 7.40
CA GLY A 164 -10.85 10.97 6.96
C GLY A 164 -10.00 11.88 7.85
N ASP A 165 -9.01 11.34 8.55
CA ASP A 165 -8.10 12.12 9.42
C ASP A 165 -7.03 12.82 8.58
N PHE A 166 -6.62 14.00 9.05
CA PHE A 166 -5.57 14.80 8.42
C PHE A 166 -4.31 14.88 9.26
#